data_6be954c5a6feac3d3003cae72dfa9e99
#
_entry.id   6be954c5a6feac3d3003cae72dfa9e99
#
_cell.length_a   1.000
_cell.length_b   1.000
_cell.length_c   1.000
_cell.angle_alpha   90.00
_cell.angle_beta   90.00
_cell.angle_gamma   90.00
#
_symmetry.space_group_name_H-M   'P 1'
#
loop_
_entity.id
_entity.type
_entity.pdbx_description
1 polymer ?
#
loop_
_entity_poly.entity_id
_entity_poly.type
_entity_poly.pdbx_seq_one_letter_code
_entity_poly.pdbx_strand_id
1 'polypeptide(L)'
;MSLRIATFALALLVAACTPSADEAPTAPPPGRSTVAGPVASVPAAGWHAMLVGGDDSSPAFDNAVDTLRERLVALGVRTVRTFTADRAAGARLATSTNVRDGLRTVGGDACFVYITSHGEERGFFLRADRRLFGPAVLDRALTEGCGSVPTVLVVSACHSGTFINSTTRQPNRIILTAAAADRTSFGCGADDDYTYYDQCFLQQLDAARTWRQVAAGTKSCVEALERRLGVRLESRPQAFFGAAVAELHLPGR
;
A
#
# COMPACT_ATOMS: atom_id res chain seq x y z
N MET A 1 75.66 27.73 74.03
CA MET A 1 75.36 26.27 74.07
C MET A 1 74.47 25.96 72.89
N SER A 2 75.02 25.55 71.76
CA SER A 2 74.26 25.36 70.49
C SER A 2 74.52 23.94 69.96
N LEU A 3 73.50 23.19 69.96
CA LEU A 3 73.49 21.79 69.52
C LEU A 3 73.18 21.76 67.98
N ARG A 4 74.12 21.28 67.17
CA ARG A 4 73.93 21.10 65.77
C ARG A 4 73.41 19.63 65.50
N ILE A 5 72.27 19.55 64.95
CA ILE A 5 71.69 18.28 64.49
C ILE A 5 71.98 18.16 63.01
N ALA A 6 72.68 17.08 62.62
CA ALA A 6 72.93 16.73 61.24
C ALA A 6 71.75 15.90 60.67
N THR A 7 71.17 16.35 59.58
CA THR A 7 70.14 15.68 58.89
C THR A 7 70.73 14.83 57.75
N PHE A 8 70.59 13.50 57.79
CA PHE A 8 70.90 12.56 56.73
C PHE A 8 69.73 12.57 55.73
N ALA A 9 70.00 12.89 54.49
CA ALA A 9 69.02 12.74 53.41
C ALA A 9 69.15 11.34 52.83
N LEU A 10 68.10 10.56 52.97
CA LEU A 10 67.93 9.23 52.35
C LEU A 10 67.27 9.42 51.00
N ALA A 11 67.95 9.19 49.89
CA ALA A 11 67.38 9.21 48.55
C ALA A 11 66.67 7.89 48.25
N LEU A 12 65.34 7.90 48.20
CA LEU A 12 64.59 6.79 47.67
C LEU A 12 64.49 6.84 46.14
N LEU A 13 65.08 5.85 45.49
CA LEU A 13 64.84 5.58 44.07
C LEU A 13 63.46 4.94 43.91
N VAL A 14 62.50 5.68 43.36
CA VAL A 14 61.23 5.11 42.95
C VAL A 14 61.35 4.65 41.49
N ALA A 15 61.37 3.33 41.29
CA ALA A 15 61.24 2.74 39.94
C ALA A 15 59.79 2.92 39.46
N ALA A 16 59.55 3.77 38.45
CA ALA A 16 58.29 3.90 37.78
C ALA A 16 58.06 2.72 36.83
N CYS A 17 57.18 1.81 37.21
CA CYS A 17 56.58 0.86 36.27
C CYS A 17 55.55 1.61 35.44
N THR A 18 55.83 1.81 34.14
CA THR A 18 54.86 2.25 33.16
C THR A 18 53.94 1.06 32.82
N PRO A 19 52.59 1.15 32.95
CA PRO A 19 51.72 0.14 32.44
C PRO A 19 51.70 0.23 30.90
N SER A 20 51.91 -0.88 30.23
CA SER A 20 51.62 -1.06 28.82
C SER A 20 50.16 -0.72 28.56
N ALA A 21 49.94 0.19 27.62
CA ALA A 21 48.57 0.45 27.15
C ALA A 21 48.07 -0.83 26.44
N ASP A 22 47.16 -1.54 27.13
CA ASP A 22 46.32 -2.55 26.47
C ASP A 22 45.46 -1.83 25.42
N GLU A 23 45.74 -2.15 24.18
CA GLU A 23 44.96 -1.70 23.02
C GLU A 23 43.58 -2.29 23.13
N ALA A 24 42.59 -1.46 23.54
CA ALA A 24 41.22 -1.86 23.58
C ALA A 24 40.77 -2.29 22.17
N PRO A 25 40.00 -3.41 22.04
CA PRO A 25 39.51 -3.83 20.73
C PRO A 25 38.63 -2.72 20.16
N THR A 26 39.06 -2.15 19.02
CA THR A 26 38.30 -1.20 18.23
C THR A 26 36.96 -1.86 17.85
N ALA A 27 35.86 -1.32 18.36
CA ALA A 27 34.53 -1.73 17.95
C ALA A 27 34.42 -1.64 16.42
N PRO A 28 33.84 -2.64 15.75
CA PRO A 28 33.62 -2.57 14.32
C PRO A 28 32.80 -1.32 13.98
N PRO A 29 33.11 -0.64 12.86
CA PRO A 29 32.36 0.53 12.46
C PRO A 29 30.87 0.18 12.38
N PRO A 30 29.95 1.07 12.78
CA PRO A 30 28.51 0.80 12.68
C PRO A 30 28.20 0.43 11.24
N GLY A 31 27.70 -0.79 11.05
CA GLY A 31 27.30 -1.30 9.74
C GLY A 31 26.41 -0.25 9.07
N ARG A 32 26.80 0.22 7.89
CA ARG A 32 25.92 1.03 7.05
C ARG A 32 24.62 0.24 6.90
N SER A 33 23.55 0.71 7.54
CA SER A 33 22.21 0.30 7.15
C SER A 33 22.08 0.64 5.68
N THR A 34 22.20 -0.35 4.83
CA THR A 34 21.84 -0.21 3.41
C THR A 34 20.36 0.04 3.39
N VAL A 35 19.96 1.30 3.31
CA VAL A 35 18.60 1.66 2.95
C VAL A 35 18.38 0.97 1.60
N ALA A 36 17.56 -0.07 1.60
CA ALA A 36 17.21 -0.76 0.36
C ALA A 36 16.71 0.31 -0.62
N GLY A 37 17.32 0.36 -1.81
CA GLY A 37 16.90 1.30 -2.85
C GLY A 37 15.44 1.08 -3.24
N PRO A 38 14.84 2.00 -4.01
CA PRO A 38 13.46 1.88 -4.47
C PRO A 38 13.25 0.54 -5.19
N VAL A 39 12.15 -0.15 -4.85
CA VAL A 39 11.75 -1.39 -5.53
C VAL A 39 11.09 -1.03 -6.86
N ALA A 40 11.72 -1.45 -7.96
CA ALA A 40 11.19 -1.20 -9.30
C ALA A 40 10.33 -2.36 -9.83
N SER A 41 10.61 -3.61 -9.45
CA SER A 41 9.84 -4.76 -9.91
C SER A 41 9.78 -5.88 -8.88
N VAL A 42 8.70 -6.66 -8.94
CA VAL A 42 8.51 -7.90 -8.20
C VAL A 42 8.04 -8.96 -9.20
N PRO A 43 8.58 -10.19 -9.20
CA PRO A 43 8.11 -11.26 -10.07
C PRO A 43 6.60 -11.48 -9.92
N ALA A 44 5.89 -11.73 -11.03
CA ALA A 44 4.42 -11.87 -11.00
C ALA A 44 3.93 -12.94 -10.00
N ALA A 45 4.64 -14.05 -9.88
CA ALA A 45 4.31 -15.11 -8.93
C ALA A 45 4.44 -14.72 -7.45
N GLY A 46 5.22 -13.68 -7.14
CA GLY A 46 5.37 -13.12 -5.78
C GLY A 46 4.25 -12.16 -5.38
N TRP A 47 3.42 -11.72 -6.33
CA TRP A 47 2.26 -10.89 -6.04
C TRP A 47 1.11 -11.72 -5.50
N HIS A 48 0.55 -11.26 -4.38
CA HIS A 48 -0.72 -11.76 -3.87
C HIS A 48 -1.78 -10.68 -4.00
N ALA A 49 -2.92 -11.04 -4.56
CA ALA A 49 -4.03 -10.14 -4.83
C ALA A 49 -5.26 -10.45 -3.99
N MET A 50 -5.92 -9.39 -3.52
CA MET A 50 -7.23 -9.43 -2.90
C MET A 50 -8.15 -8.45 -3.60
N LEU A 51 -9.25 -8.93 -4.16
CA LEU A 51 -10.22 -8.17 -4.92
C LEU A 51 -11.57 -8.19 -4.18
N VAL A 52 -12.21 -7.03 -4.04
CA VAL A 52 -13.47 -6.88 -3.28
C VAL A 52 -14.51 -6.14 -4.12
N GLY A 53 -15.61 -6.81 -4.46
CA GLY A 53 -16.88 -6.23 -4.87
C GLY A 53 -17.74 -6.02 -3.62
N GLY A 54 -17.87 -4.79 -3.15
CA GLY A 54 -18.49 -4.51 -1.85
C GLY A 54 -20.01 -4.44 -1.88
N ASP A 55 -20.60 -4.28 -3.07
CA ASP A 55 -22.06 -4.11 -3.24
C ASP A 55 -22.53 -4.83 -4.50
N ASP A 56 -23.70 -5.44 -4.45
CA ASP A 56 -24.36 -6.18 -5.54
C ASP A 56 -25.58 -5.42 -6.14
N SER A 57 -25.77 -4.15 -5.77
CA SER A 57 -26.85 -3.32 -6.33
C SER A 57 -26.56 -2.85 -7.77
N SER A 58 -25.33 -2.99 -8.22
CA SER A 58 -24.90 -2.76 -9.61
C SER A 58 -23.99 -3.90 -10.06
N PRO A 59 -24.16 -4.43 -11.28
CA PRO A 59 -23.28 -5.45 -11.83
C PRO A 59 -21.85 -4.93 -12.04
N ALA A 60 -21.65 -3.62 -12.12
CA ALA A 60 -20.38 -2.97 -12.39
C ALA A 60 -19.28 -3.39 -11.41
N PHE A 61 -19.62 -3.61 -10.14
CA PHE A 61 -18.65 -3.97 -9.11
C PHE A 61 -18.12 -5.40 -9.28
N ASP A 62 -19.01 -6.36 -9.47
CA ASP A 62 -18.61 -7.77 -9.65
C ASP A 62 -17.94 -7.98 -11.00
N ASN A 63 -18.43 -7.36 -12.09
CA ASN A 63 -17.79 -7.39 -13.39
C ASN A 63 -16.34 -6.89 -13.35
N ALA A 64 -16.08 -5.82 -12.58
CA ALA A 64 -14.73 -5.28 -12.41
C ALA A 64 -13.82 -6.26 -11.65
N VAL A 65 -14.32 -6.90 -10.60
CA VAL A 65 -13.59 -7.92 -9.83
C VAL A 65 -13.24 -9.11 -10.71
N ASP A 66 -14.20 -9.65 -11.47
CA ASP A 66 -14.00 -10.82 -12.32
C ASP A 66 -13.02 -10.54 -13.46
N THR A 67 -13.20 -9.43 -14.17
CA THR A 67 -12.29 -9.01 -15.25
C THR A 67 -10.88 -8.78 -14.73
N LEU A 68 -10.74 -8.12 -13.58
CA LEU A 68 -9.44 -7.86 -12.97
C LEU A 68 -8.74 -9.16 -12.54
N ARG A 69 -9.51 -10.11 -11.97
CA ARG A 69 -9.00 -11.44 -11.62
C ARG A 69 -8.41 -12.15 -12.83
N GLU A 70 -9.14 -12.18 -13.94
CA GLU A 70 -8.67 -12.81 -15.19
C GLU A 70 -7.37 -12.16 -15.69
N ARG A 71 -7.30 -10.85 -15.70
CA ARG A 71 -6.10 -10.10 -16.13
C ARG A 71 -4.89 -10.35 -15.24
N LEU A 72 -5.07 -10.36 -13.92
CA LEU A 72 -3.98 -10.65 -12.99
C LEU A 72 -3.44 -12.07 -13.16
N VAL A 73 -4.33 -13.06 -13.37
CA VAL A 73 -3.93 -14.44 -13.66
C VAL A 73 -3.18 -14.51 -15.00
N ALA A 74 -3.64 -13.80 -16.02
CA ALA A 74 -2.94 -13.72 -17.32
C ALA A 74 -1.56 -13.06 -17.22
N LEU A 75 -1.37 -12.13 -16.30
CA LEU A 75 -0.07 -11.52 -15.97
C LEU A 75 0.84 -12.44 -15.13
N GLY A 76 0.36 -13.61 -14.70
CA GLY A 76 1.13 -14.59 -13.93
C GLY A 76 1.00 -14.48 -12.42
N VAL A 77 0.07 -13.69 -11.91
CA VAL A 77 -0.26 -13.65 -10.47
C VAL A 77 -1.00 -14.95 -10.10
N ARG A 78 -0.41 -15.73 -9.20
CA ARG A 78 -0.93 -17.06 -8.84
C ARG A 78 -1.91 -17.06 -7.69
N THR A 79 -1.79 -16.10 -6.80
CA THR A 79 -2.64 -15.98 -5.61
C THR A 79 -3.58 -14.79 -5.79
N VAL A 80 -4.83 -15.06 -6.19
CA VAL A 80 -5.90 -14.06 -6.30
C VAL A 80 -7.09 -14.53 -5.49
N ARG A 81 -7.49 -13.74 -4.49
CA ARG A 81 -8.66 -14.00 -3.64
C ARG A 81 -9.74 -12.97 -3.93
N THR A 82 -10.96 -13.42 -4.16
CA THR A 82 -12.12 -12.57 -4.44
C THR A 82 -13.12 -12.59 -3.28
N PHE A 83 -13.71 -11.43 -3.04
CA PHE A 83 -14.78 -11.22 -2.06
C PHE A 83 -15.88 -10.45 -2.74
N THR A 84 -17.13 -10.92 -2.67
CA THR A 84 -18.30 -10.30 -3.30
C THR A 84 -19.43 -10.13 -2.30
N ALA A 85 -20.38 -9.23 -2.58
CA ALA A 85 -21.49 -8.95 -1.68
C ALA A 85 -22.50 -10.10 -1.64
N ASP A 86 -22.69 -10.82 -2.73
CA ASP A 86 -23.32 -12.11 -2.79
C ASP A 86 -22.28 -13.24 -2.78
N ARG A 87 -22.66 -14.47 -2.60
CA ARG A 87 -21.74 -15.60 -2.66
C ARG A 87 -21.61 -16.12 -4.10
N ALA A 88 -21.02 -15.31 -4.99
CA ALA A 88 -20.67 -15.79 -6.32
C ALA A 88 -19.74 -17.02 -6.25
N ALA A 89 -19.82 -17.91 -7.24
CA ALA A 89 -19.05 -19.15 -7.24
C ALA A 89 -17.54 -18.90 -7.11
N GLY A 90 -16.93 -19.44 -6.05
CA GLY A 90 -15.51 -19.30 -5.76
C GLY A 90 -15.09 -18.03 -5.03
N ALA A 91 -16.00 -17.08 -4.77
CA ALA A 91 -15.76 -15.90 -3.97
C ALA A 91 -16.13 -16.12 -2.49
N ARG A 92 -15.52 -15.33 -1.60
CA ARG A 92 -15.90 -15.24 -0.19
C ARG A 92 -16.89 -14.09 -0.02
N LEU A 93 -17.80 -14.20 0.95
CA LEU A 93 -18.73 -13.12 1.26
C LEU A 93 -17.97 -11.88 1.77
N ALA A 94 -18.21 -10.71 1.17
CA ALA A 94 -17.57 -9.44 1.50
C ALA A 94 -18.19 -8.79 2.76
N THR A 95 -18.17 -9.48 3.90
CA THR A 95 -18.47 -8.87 5.19
C THR A 95 -17.27 -8.10 5.72
N SER A 96 -17.48 -7.12 6.60
CA SER A 96 -16.38 -6.35 7.22
C SER A 96 -15.38 -7.24 7.96
N THR A 97 -15.84 -8.34 8.56
CA THR A 97 -14.96 -9.34 9.19
C THR A 97 -14.13 -10.09 8.15
N ASN A 98 -14.75 -10.64 7.11
CA ASN A 98 -14.05 -11.42 6.09
C ASN A 98 -13.05 -10.55 5.29
N VAL A 99 -13.43 -9.32 4.96
CA VAL A 99 -12.56 -8.35 4.27
C VAL A 99 -11.35 -8.01 5.15
N ARG A 100 -11.57 -7.69 6.44
CA ARG A 100 -10.49 -7.42 7.38
C ARG A 100 -9.53 -8.60 7.52
N ASP A 101 -10.06 -9.81 7.73
CA ASP A 101 -9.26 -11.01 7.90
C ASP A 101 -8.55 -11.42 6.60
N GLY A 102 -9.17 -11.15 5.45
CA GLY A 102 -8.55 -11.25 4.13
C GLY A 102 -7.34 -10.33 3.99
N LEU A 103 -7.49 -9.05 4.36
CA LEU A 103 -6.41 -8.06 4.33
C LEU A 103 -5.24 -8.46 5.23
N ARG A 104 -5.50 -8.96 6.44
CA ARG A 104 -4.48 -9.44 7.39
C ARG A 104 -3.67 -10.62 6.89
N THR A 105 -4.14 -11.29 5.86
CA THR A 105 -3.54 -12.52 5.33
C THR A 105 -3.21 -12.45 3.85
N VAL A 106 -3.13 -11.25 3.24
CA VAL A 106 -2.76 -11.12 1.82
C VAL A 106 -1.41 -11.74 1.58
N GLY A 107 -0.38 -11.29 2.27
CA GLY A 107 0.98 -11.85 2.19
C GLY A 107 1.65 -11.62 0.84
N GLY A 108 2.66 -12.48 0.53
CA GLY A 108 3.43 -12.40 -0.72
C GLY A 108 4.66 -11.49 -0.63
N ASP A 109 5.40 -11.41 -1.75
CA ASP A 109 6.53 -10.49 -1.91
C ASP A 109 6.04 -9.09 -2.33
N ALA A 110 4.81 -8.98 -2.81
CA ALA A 110 4.07 -7.76 -3.04
C ALA A 110 2.56 -7.99 -2.86
N CYS A 111 1.87 -6.97 -2.37
CA CYS A 111 0.43 -6.99 -2.19
C CYS A 111 -0.29 -6.13 -3.24
N PHE A 112 -1.37 -6.67 -3.79
CA PHE A 112 -2.32 -5.91 -4.57
C PHE A 112 -3.71 -6.01 -3.95
N VAL A 113 -4.30 -4.89 -3.56
CA VAL A 113 -5.65 -4.82 -3.00
C VAL A 113 -6.49 -3.89 -3.86
N TYR A 114 -7.57 -4.42 -4.37
CA TYR A 114 -8.54 -3.68 -5.16
C TYR A 114 -9.92 -3.79 -4.53
N ILE A 115 -10.58 -2.65 -4.39
CA ILE A 115 -11.91 -2.54 -3.79
C ILE A 115 -12.75 -1.67 -4.71
N THR A 116 -13.91 -2.18 -5.11
CA THR A 116 -14.93 -1.44 -5.85
C THR A 116 -16.28 -1.57 -5.15
N SER A 117 -16.93 -0.43 -4.89
CA SER A 117 -18.20 -0.38 -4.15
C SER A 117 -18.78 1.03 -4.13
N HIS A 118 -19.97 1.18 -3.55
CA HIS A 118 -20.42 2.49 -3.06
C HIS A 118 -19.50 3.01 -1.95
N GLY A 119 -19.47 4.33 -1.75
CA GLY A 119 -18.65 4.96 -0.72
C GLY A 119 -19.23 6.25 -0.16
N GLU A 120 -18.77 6.59 1.04
CA GLU A 120 -19.02 7.82 1.75
C GLU A 120 -17.70 8.39 2.29
N GLU A 121 -17.71 9.58 2.86
CA GLU A 121 -16.53 10.22 3.46
C GLU A 121 -15.86 9.35 4.56
N ARG A 122 -16.62 8.47 5.22
CA ARG A 122 -16.14 7.58 6.28
C ARG A 122 -15.58 6.25 5.79
N GLY A 123 -15.76 5.90 4.51
CA GLY A 123 -15.26 4.65 3.94
C GLY A 123 -16.13 4.09 2.82
N PHE A 124 -15.73 2.93 2.28
CA PHE A 124 -16.54 2.20 1.32
C PHE A 124 -17.57 1.29 2.01
N PHE A 125 -18.68 1.04 1.30
CA PHE A 125 -19.79 0.27 1.83
C PHE A 125 -19.60 -1.23 1.56
N LEU A 126 -19.95 -2.06 2.54
CA LEU A 126 -20.01 -3.51 2.43
C LEU A 126 -21.46 -3.94 2.66
N ARG A 127 -22.15 -4.28 1.58
CA ARG A 127 -23.58 -4.59 1.59
C ARG A 127 -23.90 -5.86 2.36
N ALA A 128 -23.01 -6.85 2.32
CA ALA A 128 -23.23 -8.15 2.96
C ALA A 128 -23.50 -8.07 4.47
N ASP A 129 -22.93 -7.09 5.17
CA ASP A 129 -23.21 -6.82 6.59
C ASP A 129 -23.63 -5.36 6.85
N ARG A 130 -23.90 -4.58 5.77
CA ARG A 130 -24.39 -3.20 5.80
C ARG A 130 -23.50 -2.27 6.62
N ARG A 131 -22.18 -2.38 6.46
CA ARG A 131 -21.20 -1.59 7.20
C ARG A 131 -20.32 -0.76 6.27
N LEU A 132 -19.87 0.38 6.79
CA LEU A 132 -18.78 1.14 6.20
C LEU A 132 -17.43 0.58 6.68
N PHE A 133 -16.50 0.44 5.76
CA PHE A 133 -15.12 0.02 6.03
C PHE A 133 -14.19 1.21 5.83
N GLY A 134 -13.78 1.81 6.94
CA GLY A 134 -13.05 3.07 6.93
C GLY A 134 -11.52 2.93 6.79
N PRO A 135 -10.84 4.04 6.49
CA PRO A 135 -9.39 4.06 6.23
C PRO A 135 -8.53 3.52 7.38
N ALA A 136 -8.88 3.81 8.64
CA ALA A 136 -8.11 3.36 9.79
C ALA A 136 -8.17 1.83 10.00
N VAL A 137 -9.32 1.22 9.72
CA VAL A 137 -9.50 -0.24 9.80
C VAL A 137 -8.73 -0.92 8.67
N LEU A 138 -8.83 -0.36 7.46
CA LEU A 138 -8.11 -0.83 6.29
C LEU A 138 -6.60 -0.75 6.50
N ASP A 139 -6.09 0.40 6.92
CA ASP A 139 -4.66 0.64 7.16
C ASP A 139 -4.06 -0.37 8.14
N ARG A 140 -4.72 -0.59 9.27
CA ARG A 140 -4.27 -1.56 10.28
C ARG A 140 -4.22 -2.98 9.70
N ALA A 141 -5.30 -3.43 9.05
CA ALA A 141 -5.38 -4.77 8.50
C ALA A 141 -4.37 -4.98 7.36
N LEU A 142 -4.17 -3.98 6.51
CA LEU A 142 -3.20 -4.00 5.42
C LEU A 142 -1.76 -4.01 5.94
N THR A 143 -1.47 -3.28 7.02
CA THR A 143 -0.16 -3.29 7.68
C THR A 143 0.14 -4.67 8.29
N GLU A 144 -0.85 -5.29 8.92
CA GLU A 144 -0.70 -6.65 9.47
C GLU A 144 -0.45 -7.69 8.36
N GLY A 145 -1.11 -7.59 7.20
CA GLY A 145 -1.02 -8.58 6.14
C GLY A 145 0.12 -8.39 5.15
N CYS A 146 0.46 -7.14 4.83
CA CYS A 146 1.46 -6.79 3.82
C CYS A 146 2.76 -6.24 4.41
N GLY A 147 2.75 -5.78 5.67
CA GLY A 147 3.95 -5.29 6.34
C GLY A 147 4.70 -4.24 5.53
N SER A 148 5.98 -4.50 5.27
CA SER A 148 6.89 -3.60 4.53
C SER A 148 7.03 -3.93 3.04
N VAL A 149 6.36 -4.97 2.52
CA VAL A 149 6.48 -5.30 1.09
C VAL A 149 5.78 -4.25 0.21
N PRO A 150 6.18 -4.11 -1.06
CA PRO A 150 5.50 -3.26 -2.03
C PRO A 150 3.99 -3.54 -2.02
N THR A 151 3.20 -2.49 -1.84
CA THR A 151 1.75 -2.63 -1.69
C THR A 151 1.03 -1.64 -2.58
N VAL A 152 0.14 -2.13 -3.43
CA VAL A 152 -0.75 -1.32 -4.26
C VAL A 152 -2.17 -1.46 -3.76
N LEU A 153 -2.76 -0.35 -3.35
CA LEU A 153 -4.15 -0.24 -2.92
C LEU A 153 -4.93 0.58 -3.94
N VAL A 154 -5.99 0.02 -4.47
CA VAL A 154 -6.95 0.71 -5.36
C VAL A 154 -8.31 0.74 -4.67
N VAL A 155 -8.90 1.92 -4.54
CA VAL A 155 -10.25 2.10 -3.97
C VAL A 155 -11.12 2.82 -4.99
N SER A 156 -11.97 2.06 -5.66
CA SER A 156 -12.97 2.56 -6.61
C SER A 156 -14.30 2.75 -5.88
N ALA A 157 -14.48 3.95 -5.34
CA ALA A 157 -15.69 4.34 -4.62
C ALA A 157 -15.84 5.86 -4.58
N CYS A 158 -17.06 6.34 -4.33
CA CYS A 158 -17.28 7.74 -3.96
C CYS A 158 -16.45 8.10 -2.73
N HIS A 159 -15.96 9.34 -2.65
CA HIS A 159 -15.17 9.86 -1.54
C HIS A 159 -13.89 9.07 -1.20
N SER A 160 -13.45 8.19 -2.11
CA SER A 160 -12.30 7.29 -1.89
C SER A 160 -10.97 8.01 -1.63
N GLY A 161 -10.84 9.28 -1.97
CA GLY A 161 -9.70 10.11 -1.59
C GLY A 161 -9.44 10.17 -0.08
N THR A 162 -10.43 9.87 0.76
CA THR A 162 -10.27 9.74 2.23
C THR A 162 -9.27 8.65 2.61
N PHE A 163 -9.03 7.66 1.72
CA PHE A 163 -8.03 6.62 1.91
C PHE A 163 -6.59 7.09 1.62
N ILE A 164 -6.39 8.33 1.15
CA ILE A 164 -5.07 8.96 1.04
C ILE A 164 -4.89 9.95 2.19
N ASN A 165 -4.47 9.47 3.34
CA ASN A 165 -4.30 10.28 4.55
C ASN A 165 -2.94 10.03 5.23
N SER A 166 -2.66 10.68 6.35
CA SER A 166 -1.37 10.60 7.03
C SER A 166 -0.98 9.20 7.51
N THR A 167 -1.94 8.33 7.83
CA THR A 167 -1.66 6.97 8.30
C THR A 167 -1.47 5.99 7.16
N THR A 168 -2.25 6.13 6.08
CA THR A 168 -2.20 5.21 4.94
C THR A 168 -1.02 5.48 4.00
N ARG A 169 -0.51 6.73 3.95
CA ARG A 169 0.67 7.12 3.17
C ARG A 169 1.93 6.52 3.78
N GLN A 170 2.31 5.35 3.30
CA GLN A 170 3.53 4.64 3.72
C GLN A 170 4.56 4.63 2.57
N PRO A 171 5.88 4.59 2.87
CA PRO A 171 6.92 4.61 1.83
C PRO A 171 6.80 3.45 0.83
N ASN A 172 6.28 2.31 1.25
CA ASN A 172 6.12 1.09 0.45
C ASN A 172 4.73 0.96 -0.20
N ARG A 173 3.91 2.03 -0.21
CA ARG A 173 2.54 1.98 -0.75
C ARG A 173 2.34 2.87 -1.96
N ILE A 174 1.55 2.35 -2.90
CA ILE A 174 0.86 3.10 -3.94
C ILE A 174 -0.62 3.06 -3.60
N ILE A 175 -1.29 4.22 -3.59
CA ILE A 175 -2.73 4.30 -3.33
C ILE A 175 -3.37 5.04 -4.49
N LEU A 176 -4.33 4.40 -5.15
CA LEU A 176 -5.09 4.95 -6.26
C LEU A 176 -6.56 5.01 -5.87
N THR A 177 -7.23 6.14 -6.12
CA THR A 177 -8.64 6.33 -5.73
C THR A 177 -9.46 6.92 -6.86
N ALA A 178 -10.71 6.48 -6.97
CA ALA A 178 -11.63 6.88 -8.04
C ALA A 178 -12.11 8.33 -7.92
N ALA A 179 -12.12 8.87 -6.71
CA ALA A 179 -12.61 10.23 -6.46
C ALA A 179 -11.75 10.94 -5.41
N ALA A 180 -11.79 12.26 -5.40
CA ALA A 180 -11.27 13.04 -4.28
C ALA A 180 -12.14 12.82 -3.02
N ALA A 181 -11.63 13.18 -1.85
CA ALA A 181 -12.32 12.95 -0.58
C ALA A 181 -13.69 13.64 -0.49
N ASP A 182 -13.85 14.74 -1.20
CA ASP A 182 -15.07 15.57 -1.27
C ASP A 182 -15.88 15.35 -2.57
N ARG A 183 -15.65 14.25 -3.30
CA ARG A 183 -16.26 13.98 -4.60
C ARG A 183 -16.89 12.59 -4.66
N THR A 184 -17.94 12.48 -5.48
CA THR A 184 -18.50 11.20 -5.90
C THR A 184 -17.76 10.65 -7.12
N SER A 185 -17.86 9.35 -7.37
CA SER A 185 -17.53 8.71 -8.64
C SER A 185 -18.81 8.26 -9.35
N PHE A 186 -18.72 7.77 -10.59
CA PHE A 186 -19.88 7.57 -11.46
C PHE A 186 -19.84 6.20 -12.15
N GLY A 187 -20.96 5.82 -12.78
CA GLY A 187 -21.06 4.57 -13.55
C GLY A 187 -21.40 3.35 -12.69
N CYS A 188 -22.25 3.52 -11.67
CA CYS A 188 -22.71 2.41 -10.84
C CYS A 188 -24.22 2.24 -10.90
N GLY A 189 -24.84 2.58 -12.05
CA GLY A 189 -26.23 2.30 -12.33
C GLY A 189 -26.50 0.83 -12.64
N ALA A 190 -27.77 0.46 -12.75
CA ALA A 190 -28.17 -0.93 -13.01
C ALA A 190 -27.74 -1.43 -14.40
N ASP A 191 -27.57 -0.53 -15.35
CA ASP A 191 -27.20 -0.83 -16.75
C ASP A 191 -25.72 -0.59 -17.04
N ASP A 192 -24.92 -0.22 -16.04
CA ASP A 192 -23.48 0.02 -16.21
C ASP A 192 -22.71 -1.29 -16.07
N ASP A 193 -21.93 -1.67 -17.09
CA ASP A 193 -21.03 -2.82 -17.02
C ASP A 193 -19.86 -2.60 -16.07
N TYR A 194 -19.38 -1.36 -15.96
CA TYR A 194 -18.28 -0.93 -15.07
C TYR A 194 -18.50 0.48 -14.59
N THR A 195 -17.98 0.81 -13.41
CA THR A 195 -17.86 2.23 -13.05
C THR A 195 -16.92 2.94 -14.03
N TYR A 196 -17.02 4.26 -14.18
CA TYR A 196 -16.13 5.01 -15.08
C TYR A 196 -14.67 4.83 -14.72
N TYR A 197 -14.37 4.79 -13.41
CA TYR A 197 -13.02 4.55 -12.95
C TYR A 197 -12.55 3.13 -13.26
N ASP A 198 -13.36 2.12 -13.01
CA ASP A 198 -13.00 0.72 -13.22
C ASP A 198 -12.78 0.41 -14.71
N GLN A 199 -13.65 0.93 -15.59
CA GLN A 199 -13.46 0.83 -17.04
C GLN A 199 -12.11 1.40 -17.46
N CYS A 200 -11.80 2.62 -17.03
CA CYS A 200 -10.56 3.30 -17.36
C CYS A 200 -9.34 2.59 -16.75
N PHE A 201 -9.42 2.14 -15.49
CA PHE A 201 -8.36 1.43 -14.80
C PHE A 201 -8.02 0.11 -15.52
N LEU A 202 -9.02 -0.68 -15.87
CA LEU A 202 -8.85 -1.93 -16.59
C LEU A 202 -8.20 -1.73 -17.96
N GLN A 203 -8.57 -0.69 -18.70
CA GLN A 203 -7.93 -0.35 -19.98
C GLN A 203 -6.44 -0.03 -19.82
N GLN A 204 -6.07 0.68 -18.75
CA GLN A 204 -4.68 1.06 -18.51
C GLN A 204 -3.81 -0.13 -18.08
N LEU A 205 -4.36 -1.12 -17.39
CA LEU A 205 -3.62 -2.34 -17.05
C LEU A 205 -3.10 -3.08 -18.29
N ASP A 206 -3.81 -3.03 -19.40
CA ASP A 206 -3.40 -3.70 -20.64
C ASP A 206 -2.23 -2.97 -21.34
N ALA A 207 -2.16 -1.65 -21.22
CA ALA A 207 -1.22 -0.80 -21.96
C ALA A 207 0.03 -0.39 -21.14
N ALA A 208 -0.11 -0.22 -19.83
CA ALA A 208 0.92 0.35 -18.97
C ALA A 208 1.99 -0.68 -18.56
N ARG A 209 3.15 -0.17 -18.18
CA ARG A 209 4.25 -0.97 -17.57
C ARG A 209 4.41 -0.67 -16.09
N THR A 210 4.11 0.55 -15.65
CA THR A 210 4.27 0.98 -14.26
C THR A 210 2.94 1.43 -13.67
N TRP A 211 2.80 1.34 -12.35
CA TRP A 211 1.62 1.85 -11.66
C TRP A 211 1.43 3.36 -11.82
N ARG A 212 2.51 4.10 -12.04
CA ARG A 212 2.44 5.54 -12.37
C ARG A 212 1.74 5.78 -13.71
N GLN A 213 2.05 4.96 -14.71
CA GLN A 213 1.36 5.03 -16.01
C GLN A 213 -0.11 4.65 -15.89
N VAL A 214 -0.43 3.59 -15.12
CA VAL A 214 -1.84 3.23 -14.83
C VAL A 214 -2.57 4.41 -14.21
N ALA A 215 -2.03 5.02 -13.16
CA ALA A 215 -2.68 6.13 -12.47
C ALA A 215 -2.92 7.34 -13.40
N ALA A 216 -1.90 7.73 -14.16
CA ALA A 216 -1.99 8.88 -15.07
C ALA A 216 -2.99 8.62 -16.20
N GLY A 217 -2.93 7.45 -16.82
CA GLY A 217 -3.84 7.07 -17.91
C GLY A 217 -5.28 6.92 -17.44
N THR A 218 -5.50 6.29 -16.26
CA THR A 218 -6.83 6.16 -15.65
C THR A 218 -7.44 7.55 -15.39
N LYS A 219 -6.67 8.45 -14.76
CA LYS A 219 -7.13 9.81 -14.49
C LYS A 219 -7.55 10.52 -15.78
N SER A 220 -6.69 10.53 -16.80
CA SER A 220 -6.99 11.18 -18.07
C SER A 220 -8.20 10.59 -18.78
N CYS A 221 -8.39 9.27 -18.72
CA CYS A 221 -9.53 8.56 -19.27
C CYS A 221 -10.83 8.96 -18.55
N VAL A 222 -10.85 8.95 -17.22
CA VAL A 222 -12.01 9.35 -16.40
C VAL A 222 -12.39 10.80 -16.69
N GLU A 223 -11.44 11.73 -16.68
CA GLU A 223 -11.69 13.14 -16.98
C GLU A 223 -12.28 13.33 -18.40
N ALA A 224 -11.80 12.58 -19.39
CA ALA A 224 -12.34 12.62 -20.75
C ALA A 224 -13.77 12.07 -20.81
N LEU A 225 -14.05 11.00 -20.09
CA LEU A 225 -15.36 10.37 -20.02
C LEU A 225 -16.38 11.29 -19.33
N GLU A 226 -16.03 11.85 -18.18
CA GLU A 226 -16.88 12.78 -17.44
C GLU A 226 -17.21 14.04 -18.23
N ARG A 227 -16.22 14.63 -18.93
CA ARG A 227 -16.47 15.76 -19.85
C ARG A 227 -17.44 15.40 -20.98
N ARG A 228 -17.26 14.24 -21.61
CA ARG A 228 -18.13 13.76 -22.69
C ARG A 228 -19.58 13.57 -22.22
N LEU A 229 -19.77 13.13 -20.98
CA LEU A 229 -21.08 12.88 -20.40
C LEU A 229 -21.65 14.10 -19.66
N GLY A 230 -20.96 15.24 -19.68
CA GLY A 230 -21.45 16.48 -19.09
C GLY A 230 -21.52 16.47 -17.56
N VAL A 231 -20.67 15.70 -16.89
CA VAL A 231 -20.58 15.67 -15.44
C VAL A 231 -20.18 17.05 -14.92
N ARG A 232 -21.01 17.67 -14.11
CA ARG A 232 -20.77 19.04 -13.60
C ARG A 232 -19.74 19.08 -12.48
N LEU A 233 -19.74 18.07 -11.62
CA LEU A 233 -18.85 17.95 -10.48
C LEU A 233 -17.99 16.70 -10.67
N GLU A 234 -16.85 16.88 -11.32
CA GLU A 234 -15.93 15.80 -11.66
C GLU A 234 -15.44 15.03 -10.42
N SER A 235 -15.20 13.72 -10.58
CA SER A 235 -14.75 12.84 -9.49
C SER A 235 -13.32 13.14 -9.02
N ARG A 236 -12.44 13.59 -9.92
CA ARG A 236 -11.05 13.97 -9.62
C ARG A 236 -10.24 12.81 -9.00
N PRO A 237 -9.95 11.74 -9.75
CA PRO A 237 -9.17 10.60 -9.27
C PRO A 237 -7.83 11.04 -8.66
N GLN A 238 -7.44 10.40 -7.55
CA GLN A 238 -6.22 10.75 -6.81
C GLN A 238 -5.23 9.59 -6.82
N ALA A 239 -3.94 9.91 -6.64
CA ALA A 239 -2.88 8.92 -6.50
C ALA A 239 -1.84 9.38 -5.48
N PHE A 240 -1.33 8.42 -4.70
CA PHE A 240 -0.16 8.58 -3.84
C PHE A 240 0.87 7.52 -4.19
N PHE A 241 2.13 7.92 -4.26
CA PHE A 241 3.27 7.04 -4.53
C PHE A 241 4.30 7.18 -3.40
N GLY A 242 4.44 6.14 -2.60
CA GLY A 242 5.48 6.07 -1.58
C GLY A 242 6.87 6.01 -2.20
N ALA A 243 7.86 6.62 -1.55
CA ALA A 243 9.21 6.77 -2.11
C ALA A 243 9.90 5.45 -2.46
N ALA A 244 9.61 4.38 -1.72
CA ALA A 244 10.21 3.07 -1.96
C ALA A 244 9.62 2.32 -3.18
N VAL A 245 8.46 2.75 -3.71
CA VAL A 245 7.71 2.06 -4.76
C VAL A 245 7.26 2.98 -5.90
N ALA A 246 7.81 4.20 -5.95
CA ALA A 246 7.35 5.22 -6.90
C ALA A 246 7.44 4.79 -8.36
N GLU A 247 8.38 3.91 -8.69
CA GLU A 247 8.61 3.40 -10.05
C GLU A 247 8.25 1.91 -10.19
N LEU A 248 7.40 1.39 -9.29
CA LEU A 248 7.02 -0.01 -9.28
C LEU A 248 6.29 -0.40 -10.58
N HIS A 249 6.77 -1.48 -11.18
CA HIS A 249 6.16 -2.10 -12.37
C HIS A 249 4.92 -2.92 -12.01
N LEU A 250 4.05 -3.13 -13.00
CA LEU A 250 2.97 -4.10 -12.89
C LEU A 250 3.54 -5.52 -12.78
N PRO A 251 2.77 -6.48 -12.21
CA PRO A 251 3.14 -7.89 -12.26
C PRO A 251 3.46 -8.34 -13.69
N GLY A 252 4.57 -9.03 -13.89
CA GLY A 252 4.95 -9.60 -15.19
C GLY A 252 5.40 -8.60 -16.27
N ARG A 253 5.66 -7.35 -15.92
CA ARG A 253 6.04 -6.29 -16.86
C ARG A 253 7.42 -5.74 -16.61
#